data_5777dbcae1b3c22a8b5b13af071cc160
#
_entry.id   5777dbcae1b3c22a8b5b13af071cc160
#
_cell.length_a   1.000
_cell.length_b   1.000
_cell.length_c   1.000
_cell.angle_alpha   90.00
_cell.angle_beta   90.00
_cell.angle_gamma   90.00
#
_symmetry.space_group_name_H-M   'P 1'
#
loop_
_entity.id
_entity.type
_entity.pdbx_description
1 polymer ?
#
loop_
_entity_poly.entity_id
_entity_poly.type
_entity_poly.pdbx_seq_one_letter_code
_entity_poly.pdbx_strand_id
1 'polypeptide(L)'
;MAKYQFQTEVNQLLKLIIHSMYSNKDIFLREIVSNASDALDKLKYLTVSDDKYKDVAFNPRIDISFNEEKKILSVQDSGIGMDEEDLTNNLGTIARSGTKAFIDMLSKNGSGSSDLIGQFGVGFYSAFMAASKIDVYTRKAAGNGKVLHWSSDGTNSYEIEELTEKSEAYCQYGFDKSETVGSVIEIHLNDDSKDYASRWKIDELIKKYSNHIAFPIYLHYVQTKYNKDGKAEGTENKVDQVNSASALWKRNKSELKKEDYNDFYKTISHDGTDPLMYVHTHAEGTQEYTTLFYVPRTAPFDMYQADYKSGVKLYVKRVFITDDDRELLPSYLRFIRGVIDSEDLPLNVSREILQQNRILETIKTQSVKKLLSEFKKLGDEAKKLEAKTEISDDEKETLEKWHDFVKSYNRPLKEGLYSDFANRDEIAEIIRFKSTADEGSGENKWTSFADYVQRMKPDQKSIYYISGSDEKNLRSSPLLEAYKKKGFEVLIMADDIDDIVIPAYGKYKDFELKSVSRAGSDEELGVDKEEAKKKEEAFKPVQEKIKKALEGRVKDVVLSKRLSDSPSCIVVDENDPSLQMERMMKAMGQGGGDFVKPILGE
;
A
#
# COMPACT_ATOMS: atom_id res chain seq x y z
N MET A 1 6.29 -37.69 -38.69
CA MET A 1 6.52 -36.26 -38.46
C MET A 1 7.93 -36.11 -37.90
N ALA A 2 8.80 -35.32 -38.52
CA ALA A 2 10.13 -35.03 -38.00
C ALA A 2 9.99 -34.00 -36.87
N LYS A 3 10.56 -34.29 -35.68
CA LYS A 3 10.68 -33.32 -34.57
C LYS A 3 11.98 -32.56 -34.75
N TYR A 4 11.90 -31.24 -34.80
CA TYR A 4 13.06 -30.35 -34.82
C TYR A 4 13.18 -29.69 -33.43
N GLN A 5 14.42 -29.49 -32.96
CA GLN A 5 14.71 -28.74 -31.75
C GLN A 5 15.01 -27.29 -32.12
N PHE A 6 14.53 -26.36 -31.27
CA PHE A 6 14.90 -24.95 -31.41
C PHE A 6 16.39 -24.78 -31.11
N GLN A 7 17.09 -24.00 -31.91
CA GLN A 7 18.45 -23.56 -31.66
C GLN A 7 18.43 -22.16 -31.07
N THR A 8 19.32 -21.89 -30.09
CA THR A 8 19.35 -20.62 -29.36
C THR A 8 20.68 -19.90 -29.62
N GLU A 9 20.61 -18.64 -30.05
CA GLU A 9 21.78 -17.75 -30.07
C GLU A 9 21.95 -17.14 -28.69
N VAL A 10 22.89 -17.65 -27.91
CA VAL A 10 23.15 -17.29 -26.50
C VAL A 10 23.36 -15.77 -26.31
N ASN A 11 24.07 -15.13 -27.24
CA ASN A 11 24.33 -13.67 -27.19
C ASN A 11 23.08 -12.83 -27.30
N GLN A 12 22.15 -13.20 -28.18
CA GLN A 12 20.88 -12.47 -28.32
C GLN A 12 20.01 -12.67 -27.08
N LEU A 13 20.01 -13.89 -26.53
CA LEU A 13 19.26 -14.21 -25.32
C LEU A 13 19.81 -13.41 -24.13
N LEU A 14 21.13 -13.37 -23.91
CA LEU A 14 21.75 -12.57 -22.85
C LEU A 14 21.44 -11.08 -23.00
N LYS A 15 21.57 -10.53 -24.21
CA LYS A 15 21.19 -9.13 -24.47
C LYS A 15 19.72 -8.84 -24.16
N LEU A 16 18.80 -9.74 -24.49
CA LEU A 16 17.38 -9.61 -24.16
C LEU A 16 17.17 -9.65 -22.64
N ILE A 17 17.82 -10.56 -21.93
CA ILE A 17 17.75 -10.65 -20.47
C ILE A 17 18.29 -9.36 -19.84
N ILE A 18 19.48 -8.91 -20.26
CA ILE A 18 20.17 -7.76 -19.68
C ILE A 18 19.41 -6.44 -19.96
N HIS A 19 18.89 -6.23 -21.17
CA HIS A 19 18.37 -4.92 -21.59
C HIS A 19 16.84 -4.84 -21.70
N SER A 20 16.11 -5.94 -21.69
CA SER A 20 14.66 -5.94 -21.91
C SER A 20 13.83 -6.45 -20.76
N MET A 21 14.42 -7.21 -19.83
CA MET A 21 13.69 -7.80 -18.71
C MET A 21 13.58 -6.89 -17.51
N TYR A 22 14.51 -5.96 -17.32
CA TYR A 22 14.55 -5.07 -16.17
C TYR A 22 14.41 -3.62 -16.61
N SER A 23 13.44 -2.93 -16.04
CA SER A 23 13.16 -1.52 -16.31
C SER A 23 14.13 -0.57 -15.61
N ASN A 24 14.79 -1.02 -14.53
CA ASN A 24 15.70 -0.21 -13.71
C ASN A 24 17.00 -0.97 -13.43
N LYS A 25 18.14 -0.31 -13.70
CA LYS A 25 19.47 -0.86 -13.40
C LYS A 25 19.70 -1.15 -11.91
N ASP A 26 19.15 -0.37 -11.01
CA ASP A 26 19.30 -0.51 -9.55
C ASP A 26 18.99 -1.92 -9.04
N ILE A 27 18.19 -2.67 -9.79
CA ILE A 27 17.75 -4.03 -9.45
C ILE A 27 18.91 -5.03 -9.39
N PHE A 28 20.03 -4.80 -10.10
CA PHE A 28 21.13 -5.76 -10.11
C PHE A 28 21.67 -6.03 -8.69
N LEU A 29 21.81 -5.00 -7.86
CA LEU A 29 22.32 -5.17 -6.50
C LEU A 29 21.32 -5.95 -5.63
N ARG A 30 20.02 -5.73 -5.80
CA ARG A 30 18.96 -6.53 -5.16
C ARG A 30 19.12 -8.02 -5.50
N GLU A 31 19.31 -8.34 -6.77
CA GLU A 31 19.43 -9.73 -7.24
C GLU A 31 20.70 -10.41 -6.67
N ILE A 32 21.83 -9.71 -6.68
CA ILE A 32 23.09 -10.25 -6.13
C ILE A 32 22.97 -10.49 -4.61
N VAL A 33 22.40 -9.53 -3.87
CA VAL A 33 22.19 -9.67 -2.41
C VAL A 33 21.17 -10.77 -2.10
N SER A 34 20.12 -10.93 -2.93
CA SER A 34 19.16 -12.02 -2.78
C SER A 34 19.82 -13.40 -3.00
N ASN A 35 20.71 -13.51 -3.99
CA ASN A 35 21.46 -14.75 -4.23
C ASN A 35 22.40 -15.07 -3.06
N ALA A 36 23.05 -14.04 -2.48
CA ALA A 36 23.88 -14.18 -1.29
C ALA A 36 23.04 -14.67 -0.08
N SER A 37 21.84 -14.12 0.12
CA SER A 37 20.90 -14.59 1.14
C SER A 37 20.50 -16.06 0.93
N ASP A 38 20.18 -16.46 -0.31
CA ASP A 38 19.85 -17.85 -0.64
C ASP A 38 21.01 -18.81 -0.36
N ALA A 39 22.27 -18.38 -0.61
CA ALA A 39 23.46 -19.17 -0.31
C ALA A 39 23.63 -19.40 1.21
N LEU A 40 23.33 -18.37 2.02
CA LEU A 40 23.33 -18.44 3.47
C LEU A 40 22.21 -19.36 4.00
N ASP A 41 20.99 -19.25 3.49
CA ASP A 41 19.86 -20.10 3.88
C ASP A 41 20.09 -21.57 3.53
N LYS A 42 20.68 -21.85 2.37
CA LYS A 42 21.09 -23.21 1.99
C LYS A 42 22.13 -23.81 2.98
N LEU A 43 23.17 -23.04 3.31
CA LEU A 43 24.17 -23.48 4.27
C LEU A 43 23.53 -23.71 5.65
N LYS A 44 22.72 -22.78 6.13
CA LYS A 44 21.98 -22.89 7.39
C LYS A 44 21.16 -24.19 7.46
N TYR A 45 20.41 -24.48 6.40
CA TYR A 45 19.62 -25.71 6.34
C TYR A 45 20.52 -26.95 6.39
N LEU A 46 21.61 -26.98 5.62
CA LEU A 46 22.50 -28.14 5.55
C LEU A 46 23.28 -28.37 6.83
N THR A 47 23.64 -27.33 7.58
CA THR A 47 24.29 -27.51 8.90
C THR A 47 23.42 -28.20 9.92
N VAL A 48 22.08 -28.17 9.74
CA VAL A 48 21.12 -28.84 10.62
C VAL A 48 20.71 -30.22 10.08
N SER A 49 20.64 -30.39 8.74
CA SER A 49 20.01 -31.55 8.10
C SER A 49 20.99 -32.57 7.51
N ASP A 50 22.28 -32.23 7.32
CA ASP A 50 23.27 -33.10 6.68
C ASP A 50 24.55 -33.17 7.52
N ASP A 51 24.91 -34.40 7.94
CA ASP A 51 26.09 -34.69 8.77
C ASP A 51 27.40 -34.16 8.16
N LYS A 52 27.48 -34.04 6.84
CA LYS A 52 28.64 -33.52 6.12
C LYS A 52 28.94 -32.04 6.44
N TYR A 53 27.92 -31.27 6.83
CA TYR A 53 28.03 -29.84 7.09
C TYR A 53 28.02 -29.46 8.58
N LYS A 54 27.92 -30.44 9.49
CA LYS A 54 27.79 -30.18 10.94
C LYS A 54 28.97 -29.40 11.54
N ASP A 55 30.17 -29.64 11.03
CA ASP A 55 31.39 -28.99 11.53
C ASP A 55 31.71 -27.66 10.82
N VAL A 56 30.86 -27.24 9.89
CA VAL A 56 31.04 -25.94 9.20
C VAL A 56 30.60 -24.82 10.12
N ALA A 57 31.52 -23.89 10.42
CA ALA A 57 31.20 -22.71 11.20
C ALA A 57 30.20 -21.82 10.45
N PHE A 58 29.00 -21.66 11.00
CA PHE A 58 27.98 -20.82 10.40
C PHE A 58 27.93 -19.43 11.04
N ASN A 59 28.60 -18.46 10.40
CA ASN A 59 28.60 -17.05 10.78
C ASN A 59 27.98 -16.23 9.62
N PRO A 60 26.64 -16.18 9.54
CA PRO A 60 25.96 -15.63 8.37
C PRO A 60 26.14 -14.12 8.28
N ARG A 61 26.68 -13.67 7.15
CA ARG A 61 26.84 -12.25 6.83
C ARG A 61 27.02 -12.02 5.33
N ILE A 62 26.69 -10.83 4.91
CA ILE A 62 26.98 -10.32 3.57
C ILE A 62 27.83 -9.08 3.74
N ASP A 63 28.98 -9.03 3.06
CA ASP A 63 29.91 -7.91 3.10
C ASP A 63 29.94 -7.22 1.73
N ILE A 64 29.74 -5.91 1.70
CA ILE A 64 29.82 -5.10 0.49
C ILE A 64 30.99 -4.15 0.63
N SER A 65 31.84 -4.10 -0.39
CA SER A 65 32.95 -3.16 -0.48
C SER A 65 32.98 -2.55 -1.88
N PHE A 66 33.63 -1.41 -2.00
CA PHE A 66 33.76 -0.72 -3.29
C PHE A 66 35.10 0.01 -3.41
N ASN A 67 35.50 0.23 -4.65
CA ASN A 67 36.64 1.05 -5.00
C ASN A 67 36.22 2.03 -6.11
N GLU A 68 36.14 3.31 -5.76
CA GLU A 68 35.70 4.37 -6.69
C GLU A 68 36.70 4.56 -7.85
N GLU A 69 38.03 4.48 -7.59
CA GLU A 69 39.05 4.69 -8.61
C GLU A 69 39.08 3.57 -9.65
N LYS A 70 38.96 2.31 -9.17
CA LYS A 70 38.92 1.13 -10.02
C LYS A 70 37.54 0.83 -10.59
N LYS A 71 36.48 1.54 -10.13
CA LYS A 71 35.06 1.32 -10.46
C LYS A 71 34.66 -0.14 -10.16
N ILE A 72 35.00 -0.64 -9.01
CA ILE A 72 34.71 -2.02 -8.59
C ILE A 72 33.72 -1.97 -7.43
N LEU A 73 32.70 -2.81 -7.52
CA LEU A 73 31.79 -3.14 -6.44
C LEU A 73 31.90 -4.63 -6.14
N SER A 74 32.15 -5.00 -4.89
CA SER A 74 32.27 -6.40 -4.47
C SER A 74 31.20 -6.75 -3.45
N VAL A 75 30.52 -7.89 -3.64
CA VAL A 75 29.56 -8.46 -2.71
C VAL A 75 30.05 -9.86 -2.32
N GLN A 76 30.32 -10.06 -1.03
CA GLN A 76 30.80 -11.31 -0.46
C GLN A 76 29.72 -11.90 0.47
N ASP A 77 29.45 -13.19 0.35
CA ASP A 77 28.63 -13.96 1.28
C ASP A 77 29.48 -15.03 2.00
N SER A 78 29.04 -15.41 3.19
CA SER A 78 29.60 -16.54 3.95
C SER A 78 28.69 -17.78 3.82
N GLY A 79 28.08 -17.96 2.64
CA GLY A 79 27.14 -19.03 2.35
C GLY A 79 27.80 -20.36 1.94
N ILE A 80 27.04 -21.19 1.23
CA ILE A 80 27.48 -22.54 0.85
C ILE A 80 28.67 -22.57 -0.12
N GLY A 81 28.89 -21.48 -0.89
CA GLY A 81 29.89 -21.46 -1.95
C GLY A 81 29.60 -22.43 -3.12
N MET A 82 30.52 -22.52 -4.07
CA MET A 82 30.35 -23.30 -5.31
C MET A 82 31.60 -24.11 -5.61
N ASP A 83 31.44 -25.33 -6.13
CA ASP A 83 32.48 -26.09 -6.80
C ASP A 83 32.41 -25.88 -8.33
N GLU A 84 33.29 -26.54 -9.09
CA GLU A 84 33.36 -26.39 -10.55
C GLU A 84 32.06 -26.84 -11.25
N GLU A 85 31.40 -27.88 -10.73
CA GLU A 85 30.12 -28.35 -11.25
C GLU A 85 29.02 -27.32 -10.99
N ASP A 86 28.99 -26.73 -9.80
CA ASP A 86 28.05 -25.65 -9.45
C ASP A 86 28.27 -24.41 -10.33
N LEU A 87 29.52 -23.99 -10.52
CA LEU A 87 29.85 -22.85 -11.39
C LEU A 87 29.38 -23.07 -12.82
N THR A 88 29.65 -24.24 -13.38
CA THR A 88 29.22 -24.61 -14.73
C THR A 88 27.69 -24.68 -14.87
N ASN A 89 27.03 -25.26 -13.85
CA ASN A 89 25.60 -25.48 -13.89
C ASN A 89 24.79 -24.22 -13.57
N ASN A 90 25.26 -23.36 -12.64
CA ASN A 90 24.48 -22.23 -12.12
C ASN A 90 24.89 -20.88 -12.73
N LEU A 91 26.16 -20.70 -13.10
CA LEU A 91 26.66 -19.49 -13.75
C LEU A 91 26.98 -19.69 -15.22
N GLY A 92 27.31 -20.91 -15.64
CA GLY A 92 27.58 -21.25 -17.03
C GLY A 92 26.34 -21.62 -17.84
N THR A 93 25.17 -21.81 -17.20
CA THR A 93 23.93 -22.19 -17.86
C THR A 93 22.82 -21.16 -17.57
N ILE A 94 22.39 -20.44 -18.60
CA ILE A 94 21.36 -19.40 -18.49
C ILE A 94 20.00 -20.03 -18.13
N ALA A 95 19.24 -19.36 -17.24
CA ALA A 95 17.94 -19.79 -16.75
C ALA A 95 17.96 -21.14 -15.98
N ARG A 96 19.11 -21.54 -15.45
CA ARG A 96 19.23 -22.65 -14.52
C ARG A 96 19.47 -22.12 -13.10
N SER A 97 18.61 -22.52 -12.16
CA SER A 97 18.68 -22.08 -10.78
C SER A 97 19.04 -23.22 -9.85
N GLY A 98 20.19 -23.09 -9.18
CA GLY A 98 20.59 -23.98 -8.09
C GLY A 98 19.65 -23.86 -6.87
N THR A 99 18.99 -22.72 -6.69
CA THR A 99 17.97 -22.50 -5.66
C THR A 99 16.71 -23.31 -5.98
N LYS A 100 16.25 -23.31 -7.23
CA LYS A 100 15.10 -24.13 -7.64
C LYS A 100 15.37 -25.62 -7.46
N ALA A 101 16.54 -26.10 -7.87
CA ALA A 101 16.93 -27.49 -7.68
C ALA A 101 16.93 -27.89 -6.20
N PHE A 102 17.36 -27.00 -5.32
CA PHE A 102 17.35 -27.21 -3.88
C PHE A 102 15.91 -27.22 -3.30
N ILE A 103 15.04 -26.31 -3.73
CA ILE A 103 13.60 -26.31 -3.37
C ILE A 103 12.92 -27.60 -3.80
N ASP A 104 13.18 -28.09 -5.01
CA ASP A 104 12.63 -29.34 -5.53
C ASP A 104 13.09 -30.55 -4.68
N MET A 105 14.34 -30.52 -4.18
CA MET A 105 14.86 -31.52 -3.26
C MET A 105 14.16 -31.48 -1.88
N LEU A 106 13.97 -30.29 -1.32
CA LEU A 106 13.27 -30.09 -0.05
C LEU A 106 11.82 -30.58 -0.11
N SER A 107 11.12 -30.25 -1.19
CA SER A 107 9.73 -30.66 -1.41
C SER A 107 9.58 -32.18 -1.47
N LYS A 108 10.54 -32.88 -2.09
CA LYS A 108 10.55 -34.35 -2.15
C LYS A 108 10.79 -34.99 -0.78
N ASN A 109 11.49 -34.31 0.12
CA ASN A 109 11.81 -34.80 1.46
C ASN A 109 10.74 -34.42 2.50
N GLY A 110 9.61 -33.81 2.10
CA GLY A 110 8.52 -33.41 2.99
C GLY A 110 8.85 -32.24 3.91
N SER A 111 9.95 -31.53 3.64
CA SER A 111 10.31 -30.30 4.35
C SER A 111 9.48 -29.15 3.76
N GLY A 112 8.85 -28.35 4.64
CA GLY A 112 7.94 -27.27 4.27
C GLY A 112 8.58 -26.15 3.44
N SER A 113 7.83 -25.08 3.17
CA SER A 113 8.24 -23.95 2.33
C SER A 113 9.60 -23.37 2.75
N SER A 114 10.51 -23.18 1.80
CA SER A 114 11.79 -22.53 2.06
C SER A 114 11.69 -21.04 1.78
N ASP A 115 12.35 -20.22 2.59
CA ASP A 115 12.46 -18.74 2.39
C ASP A 115 13.28 -18.35 1.15
N LEU A 116 13.71 -19.32 0.35
CA LEU A 116 14.58 -19.11 -0.81
C LEU A 116 13.90 -18.29 -1.92
N ILE A 117 14.67 -17.35 -2.49
CA ILE A 117 14.16 -16.26 -3.32
C ILE A 117 14.46 -16.49 -4.81
N GLY A 118 15.66 -16.95 -5.16
CA GLY A 118 16.22 -16.98 -6.52
C GLY A 118 15.81 -18.19 -7.35
N GLN A 119 14.57 -18.27 -7.84
CA GLN A 119 14.04 -19.45 -8.55
C GLN A 119 14.30 -19.49 -10.04
N PHE A 120 14.59 -18.34 -10.70
CA PHE A 120 14.60 -18.22 -12.17
C PHE A 120 15.96 -18.45 -12.83
N GLY A 121 17.08 -18.34 -12.09
CA GLY A 121 18.44 -18.52 -12.62
C GLY A 121 18.88 -17.45 -13.60
N VAL A 122 18.29 -16.26 -13.57
CA VAL A 122 18.65 -15.13 -14.43
C VAL A 122 19.07 -13.90 -13.65
N GLY A 123 18.79 -13.82 -12.35
CA GLY A 123 19.07 -12.66 -11.50
C GLY A 123 20.57 -12.27 -11.49
N PHE A 124 21.47 -13.27 -11.50
CA PHE A 124 22.91 -13.03 -11.57
C PHE A 124 23.31 -12.20 -12.81
N TYR A 125 22.73 -12.52 -13.96
CA TYR A 125 23.06 -11.84 -15.21
C TYR A 125 22.60 -10.39 -15.27
N SER A 126 21.70 -9.96 -14.37
CA SER A 126 21.30 -8.55 -14.25
C SER A 126 22.50 -7.65 -13.89
N ALA A 127 23.54 -8.20 -13.26
CA ALA A 127 24.75 -7.45 -12.94
C ALA A 127 25.47 -6.92 -14.19
N PHE A 128 25.34 -7.58 -15.35
CA PHE A 128 25.90 -7.09 -16.61
C PHE A 128 25.20 -5.83 -17.15
N MET A 129 24.06 -5.41 -16.58
CA MET A 129 23.50 -4.08 -16.87
C MET A 129 24.41 -2.95 -16.39
N ALA A 130 25.15 -3.20 -15.32
CA ALA A 130 26.05 -2.22 -14.70
C ALA A 130 27.54 -2.54 -14.91
N ALA A 131 27.87 -3.79 -15.32
CA ALA A 131 29.22 -4.29 -15.41
C ALA A 131 29.74 -4.39 -16.85
N SER A 132 31.03 -4.18 -17.01
CA SER A 132 31.81 -4.54 -18.19
C SER A 132 32.42 -5.94 -18.06
N LYS A 133 32.62 -6.41 -16.82
CA LYS A 133 33.18 -7.72 -16.48
C LYS A 133 32.71 -8.11 -15.08
N ILE A 134 32.54 -9.41 -14.83
CA ILE A 134 32.26 -9.97 -13.51
C ILE A 134 33.25 -11.08 -13.21
N ASP A 135 33.85 -11.01 -12.02
CA ASP A 135 34.70 -12.07 -11.46
C ASP A 135 34.03 -12.66 -10.23
N VAL A 136 34.00 -13.99 -10.13
CA VAL A 136 33.42 -14.71 -8.98
C VAL A 136 34.51 -15.58 -8.35
N TYR A 137 34.83 -15.33 -7.09
CA TYR A 137 35.74 -16.13 -6.30
C TYR A 137 34.93 -16.94 -5.29
N THR A 138 35.16 -18.25 -5.20
CA THR A 138 34.31 -19.09 -4.36
C THR A 138 35.01 -20.30 -3.78
N ARG A 139 34.67 -20.66 -2.54
CA ARG A 139 35.06 -21.92 -1.89
C ARG A 139 33.82 -22.59 -1.35
N LYS A 140 33.57 -23.83 -1.77
CA LYS A 140 32.40 -24.61 -1.32
C LYS A 140 32.57 -25.11 0.11
N ALA A 141 31.58 -24.89 0.94
CA ALA A 141 31.51 -25.44 2.29
C ALA A 141 31.48 -26.99 2.23
N ALA A 142 32.22 -27.65 3.13
CA ALA A 142 32.40 -29.09 3.15
C ALA A 142 32.86 -29.70 1.81
N GLY A 143 33.50 -28.90 0.94
CA GLY A 143 34.06 -29.29 -0.34
C GLY A 143 35.46 -29.82 -0.24
N ASN A 144 36.24 -29.75 -1.36
CA ASN A 144 37.63 -30.18 -1.46
C ASN A 144 38.66 -29.14 -1.02
N GLY A 145 38.22 -27.97 -0.48
CA GLY A 145 39.07 -26.87 -0.03
C GLY A 145 39.59 -25.95 -1.15
N LYS A 146 39.33 -26.29 -2.42
CA LYS A 146 39.79 -25.48 -3.55
C LYS A 146 39.03 -24.14 -3.60
N VAL A 147 39.76 -23.07 -3.93
CA VAL A 147 39.18 -21.78 -4.28
C VAL A 147 39.16 -21.68 -5.80
N LEU A 148 37.99 -21.39 -6.35
CA LEU A 148 37.78 -21.26 -7.78
C LEU A 148 37.51 -19.80 -8.15
N HIS A 149 38.00 -19.40 -9.29
CA HIS A 149 37.74 -18.12 -9.93
C HIS A 149 37.03 -18.36 -11.26
N TRP A 150 35.84 -17.77 -11.37
CA TRP A 150 35.02 -17.72 -12.58
C TRP A 150 35.03 -16.28 -13.10
N SER A 151 35.20 -16.09 -14.40
CA SER A 151 35.28 -14.77 -15.03
C SER A 151 34.50 -14.73 -16.35
N SER A 152 33.76 -13.63 -16.59
CA SER A 152 33.08 -13.37 -17.87
C SER A 152 32.86 -11.87 -18.11
N ASP A 153 32.88 -11.49 -19.38
CA ASP A 153 32.46 -10.16 -19.86
C ASP A 153 30.98 -10.09 -20.31
N GLY A 154 30.22 -11.16 -20.07
CA GLY A 154 28.81 -11.23 -20.44
C GLY A 154 28.56 -11.44 -21.94
N THR A 155 29.57 -11.80 -22.71
CA THR A 155 29.42 -12.10 -24.15
C THR A 155 29.18 -13.59 -24.39
N ASN A 156 30.18 -14.31 -24.87
CA ASN A 156 30.02 -15.69 -25.38
C ASN A 156 30.64 -16.77 -24.48
N SER A 157 31.48 -16.38 -23.56
CA SER A 157 32.32 -17.33 -22.82
C SER A 157 32.52 -16.90 -21.38
N TYR A 158 32.91 -17.85 -20.60
CA TYR A 158 33.43 -17.69 -19.27
C TYR A 158 34.67 -18.57 -19.09
N GLU A 159 35.49 -18.23 -18.12
CA GLU A 159 36.70 -18.98 -17.75
C GLU A 159 36.57 -19.44 -16.30
N ILE A 160 37.06 -20.63 -15.99
CA ILE A 160 37.19 -21.15 -14.62
C ILE A 160 38.61 -21.57 -14.41
N GLU A 161 39.22 -21.08 -13.34
CA GLU A 161 40.57 -21.49 -12.93
C GLU A 161 40.63 -21.73 -11.40
N GLU A 162 41.58 -22.51 -10.96
CA GLU A 162 41.85 -22.70 -9.54
C GLU A 162 42.73 -21.53 -9.04
N LEU A 163 42.24 -20.80 -8.06
CA LEU A 163 42.95 -19.67 -7.47
C LEU A 163 44.03 -20.19 -6.53
N THR A 164 45.26 -19.72 -6.71
CA THR A 164 46.41 -20.10 -5.86
C THR A 164 46.66 -19.07 -4.77
N GLU A 165 47.36 -19.48 -3.69
CA GLU A 165 47.77 -18.60 -2.58
C GLU A 165 48.63 -17.40 -3.02
N LYS A 166 49.19 -17.42 -4.22
CA LYS A 166 49.96 -16.32 -4.82
C LYS A 166 49.07 -15.21 -5.39
N SER A 167 47.80 -15.47 -5.58
CA SER A 167 46.85 -14.47 -6.10
C SER A 167 46.54 -13.44 -5.04
N GLU A 168 46.49 -12.16 -5.42
CA GLU A 168 46.09 -11.06 -4.53
C GLU A 168 44.69 -11.28 -3.99
N ALA A 169 43.73 -11.70 -4.82
CA ALA A 169 42.34 -11.97 -4.45
C ALA A 169 42.23 -13.07 -3.38
N TYR A 170 43.15 -14.05 -3.35
CA TYR A 170 43.14 -15.13 -2.37
C TYR A 170 43.25 -14.60 -0.93
N CYS A 171 44.16 -13.68 -0.67
CA CYS A 171 44.34 -13.04 0.62
C CYS A 171 43.32 -11.90 0.85
N GLN A 172 43.03 -11.13 -0.19
CA GLN A 172 42.14 -9.99 -0.11
C GLN A 172 40.74 -10.39 0.42
N TYR A 173 40.21 -11.53 -0.02
CA TYR A 173 38.91 -12.04 0.37
C TYR A 173 38.95 -13.07 1.50
N GLY A 174 40.11 -13.23 2.15
CA GLY A 174 40.28 -14.06 3.34
C GLY A 174 40.31 -15.56 3.07
N PHE A 175 40.52 -16.00 1.83
CA PHE A 175 40.61 -17.42 1.49
C PHE A 175 41.94 -18.06 1.96
N ASP A 176 42.88 -17.27 2.50
CA ASP A 176 44.07 -17.73 3.22
C ASP A 176 43.69 -18.49 4.53
N LYS A 177 42.51 -18.26 5.04
CA LYS A 177 41.96 -19.00 6.16
C LYS A 177 41.11 -20.19 5.65
N SER A 178 41.37 -21.37 6.23
CA SER A 178 40.69 -22.61 5.82
C SER A 178 39.20 -22.61 6.10
N GLU A 179 38.77 -21.86 7.12
CA GLU A 179 37.38 -21.73 7.53
C GLU A 179 36.53 -20.79 6.64
N THR A 180 37.20 -19.95 5.81
CA THR A 180 36.44 -19.06 4.91
C THR A 180 35.80 -19.83 3.78
N VAL A 181 34.48 -19.84 3.74
CA VAL A 181 33.63 -20.42 2.69
C VAL A 181 32.65 -19.37 2.16
N GLY A 182 32.01 -19.66 1.04
CA GLY A 182 31.07 -18.74 0.39
C GLY A 182 31.58 -18.22 -0.93
N SER A 183 31.03 -17.10 -1.38
CA SER A 183 31.37 -16.52 -2.68
C SER A 183 31.58 -15.01 -2.60
N VAL A 184 32.45 -14.49 -3.46
CA VAL A 184 32.64 -13.06 -3.71
C VAL A 184 32.30 -12.79 -5.15
N ILE A 185 31.42 -11.84 -5.40
CA ILE A 185 31.07 -11.35 -6.74
C ILE A 185 31.67 -9.96 -6.89
N GLU A 186 32.71 -9.85 -7.72
CA GLU A 186 33.39 -8.60 -8.05
C GLU A 186 32.84 -8.09 -9.39
N ILE A 187 32.28 -6.88 -9.36
CA ILE A 187 31.57 -6.25 -10.46
C ILE A 187 32.40 -5.08 -10.95
N HIS A 188 33.01 -5.19 -12.13
CA HIS A 188 33.71 -4.10 -12.79
C HIS A 188 32.71 -3.20 -13.50
N LEU A 189 32.39 -2.08 -12.88
CA LEU A 189 31.35 -1.17 -13.35
C LEU A 189 31.75 -0.49 -14.67
N ASN A 190 30.79 -0.41 -15.59
CA ASN A 190 30.96 0.38 -16.80
C ASN A 190 30.89 1.89 -16.48
N ASP A 191 31.24 2.75 -17.45
CA ASP A 191 31.31 4.20 -17.27
C ASP A 191 30.00 4.83 -16.85
N ASP A 192 28.87 4.32 -17.37
CA ASP A 192 27.53 4.82 -17.07
C ASP A 192 27.01 4.36 -15.70
N SER A 193 27.73 3.48 -15.02
CA SER A 193 27.33 2.86 -13.76
C SER A 193 28.34 3.11 -12.61
N LYS A 194 29.31 3.99 -12.81
CA LYS A 194 30.37 4.28 -11.81
C LYS A 194 29.83 4.74 -10.47
N ASP A 195 28.65 5.38 -10.44
CA ASP A 195 28.03 5.92 -9.23
C ASP A 195 27.63 4.83 -8.23
N TYR A 196 27.52 3.57 -8.68
CA TYR A 196 27.29 2.42 -7.79
C TYR A 196 28.52 2.08 -6.93
N ALA A 197 29.72 2.56 -7.27
CA ALA A 197 30.90 2.46 -6.42
C ALA A 197 30.95 3.60 -5.40
N SER A 198 29.83 3.92 -4.74
CA SER A 198 29.79 4.97 -3.71
C SER A 198 29.00 4.53 -2.49
N ARG A 199 29.45 4.97 -1.30
CA ARG A 199 28.81 4.66 -0.02
C ARG A 199 27.33 5.00 -0.02
N TRP A 200 26.99 6.21 -0.48
CA TRP A 200 25.61 6.72 -0.43
C TRP A 200 24.66 5.93 -1.32
N LYS A 201 25.12 5.60 -2.54
CA LYS A 201 24.29 4.85 -3.48
C LYS A 201 24.06 3.42 -3.02
N ILE A 202 25.08 2.77 -2.48
CA ILE A 202 24.95 1.41 -1.93
C ILE A 202 24.00 1.41 -0.73
N ASP A 203 24.19 2.33 0.23
CA ASP A 203 23.33 2.43 1.42
C ASP A 203 21.85 2.69 1.02
N GLU A 204 21.61 3.60 0.08
CA GLU A 204 20.27 3.87 -0.48
C GLU A 204 19.64 2.59 -1.04
N LEU A 205 20.33 1.87 -1.88
CA LEU A 205 19.81 0.68 -2.55
C LEU A 205 19.55 -0.47 -1.57
N ILE A 206 20.45 -0.70 -0.62
CA ILE A 206 20.27 -1.73 0.40
C ILE A 206 19.06 -1.40 1.29
N LYS A 207 18.92 -0.16 1.73
CA LYS A 207 17.76 0.27 2.52
C LYS A 207 16.46 0.14 1.75
N LYS A 208 16.47 0.42 0.44
CA LYS A 208 15.30 0.33 -0.40
C LYS A 208 14.88 -1.11 -0.66
N TYR A 209 15.81 -1.97 -1.11
CA TYR A 209 15.48 -3.27 -1.67
C TYR A 209 15.74 -4.46 -0.74
N SER A 210 16.70 -4.35 0.18
CA SER A 210 17.24 -5.47 0.95
C SER A 210 17.26 -5.23 2.47
N ASN A 211 16.57 -4.18 2.95
CA ASN A 211 16.61 -3.78 4.35
C ASN A 211 16.16 -4.90 5.31
N HIS A 212 15.24 -5.75 4.89
CA HIS A 212 14.59 -6.76 5.72
C HIS A 212 15.04 -8.19 5.43
N ILE A 213 16.07 -8.38 4.62
CA ILE A 213 16.74 -9.68 4.45
C ILE A 213 17.24 -10.15 5.82
N ALA A 214 17.08 -11.45 6.11
CA ALA A 214 17.29 -12.02 7.44
C ALA A 214 18.74 -11.98 7.95
N PHE A 215 19.69 -11.69 7.09
CA PHE A 215 21.11 -11.68 7.40
C PHE A 215 21.68 -10.27 7.43
N PRO A 216 22.66 -9.97 8.32
CA PRO A 216 23.26 -8.66 8.38
C PRO A 216 24.10 -8.38 7.12
N ILE A 217 23.94 -7.16 6.58
CA ILE A 217 24.68 -6.64 5.45
C ILE A 217 25.61 -5.53 5.95
N TYR A 218 26.90 -5.72 5.77
CA TYR A 218 27.93 -4.78 6.19
C TYR A 218 28.54 -4.06 5.00
N LEU A 219 28.60 -2.74 5.08
CA LEU A 219 29.26 -1.90 4.08
C LEU A 219 30.63 -1.46 4.58
N HIS A 220 31.66 -1.82 3.83
CA HIS A 220 33.05 -1.45 4.07
C HIS A 220 33.39 -0.21 3.25
N TYR A 221 33.95 0.81 3.92
CA TYR A 221 34.35 2.05 3.25
C TYR A 221 35.47 2.75 3.98
N VAL A 222 36.16 3.65 3.26
CA VAL A 222 37.21 4.50 3.81
C VAL A 222 36.60 5.86 4.14
N GLN A 223 36.74 6.30 5.39
CA GLN A 223 36.31 7.61 5.84
C GLN A 223 37.55 8.52 6.06
N THR A 224 37.50 9.73 5.51
CA THR A 224 38.48 10.76 5.80
C THR A 224 38.25 11.31 7.20
N LYS A 225 39.30 11.32 8.03
CA LYS A 225 39.30 11.98 9.32
C LYS A 225 39.67 13.46 9.14
N TYR A 226 38.91 14.32 9.82
CA TYR A 226 39.18 15.75 9.86
C TYR A 226 39.58 16.15 11.30
N ASN A 227 40.60 17.00 11.42
CA ASN A 227 40.94 17.61 12.69
C ASN A 227 39.94 18.70 13.11
N LYS A 228 40.13 19.28 14.28
CA LYS A 228 39.25 20.35 14.82
C LYS A 228 39.19 21.60 13.91
N ASP A 229 40.17 21.78 13.04
CA ASP A 229 40.30 22.91 12.11
C ASP A 229 39.72 22.59 10.72
N GLY A 230 39.07 21.42 10.57
CA GLY A 230 38.45 20.99 9.29
C GLY A 230 39.45 20.50 8.23
N LYS A 231 40.71 20.25 8.59
CA LYS A 231 41.73 19.71 7.67
C LYS A 231 41.77 18.19 7.75
N ALA A 232 41.93 17.54 6.59
CA ALA A 232 42.10 16.09 6.50
C ALA A 232 43.38 15.67 7.25
N GLU A 233 43.24 14.70 8.18
CA GLU A 233 44.34 14.19 9.04
C GLU A 233 44.67 12.71 8.76
N GLY A 234 44.00 12.11 7.79
CA GLY A 234 44.19 10.72 7.37
C GLY A 234 42.91 10.04 7.00
N THR A 235 42.95 8.74 6.80
CA THR A 235 41.82 7.90 6.47
C THR A 235 41.64 6.79 7.49
N GLU A 236 40.43 6.30 7.66
CA GLU A 236 40.04 5.19 8.54
C GLU A 236 39.11 4.23 7.81
N ASN A 237 39.41 2.94 7.91
CA ASN A 237 38.50 1.91 7.42
C ASN A 237 37.32 1.76 8.38
N LYS A 238 36.12 1.83 7.86
CA LYS A 238 34.88 1.65 8.59
C LYS A 238 34.03 0.53 8.02
N VAL A 239 33.27 -0.07 8.91
CA VAL A 239 32.32 -1.14 8.60
C VAL A 239 31.02 -0.82 9.32
N ASP A 240 29.99 -0.53 8.56
CA ASP A 240 28.65 -0.24 9.10
C ASP A 240 27.66 -1.30 8.65
N GLN A 241 26.80 -1.78 9.57
CA GLN A 241 25.65 -2.57 9.16
C GLN A 241 24.62 -1.63 8.53
N VAL A 242 24.23 -1.90 7.27
CA VAL A 242 23.38 -1.02 6.47
C VAL A 242 21.94 -1.50 6.30
N ASN A 243 21.62 -2.67 6.83
CA ASN A 243 20.24 -3.19 6.84
C ASN A 243 19.73 -3.48 8.25
N SER A 244 18.41 -3.62 8.42
CA SER A 244 17.80 -3.99 9.70
C SER A 244 18.00 -5.46 10.06
N ALA A 245 18.31 -6.33 9.10
CA ALA A 245 18.42 -7.78 9.20
C ALA A 245 17.21 -8.45 9.90
N SER A 246 16.06 -7.79 9.89
CA SER A 246 14.85 -8.20 10.59
C SER A 246 13.64 -7.61 9.88
N ALA A 247 12.60 -8.41 9.76
CA ALA A 247 11.28 -8.00 9.31
C ALA A 247 10.34 -8.00 10.52
N LEU A 248 10.00 -6.82 11.04
CA LEU A 248 9.15 -6.69 12.23
C LEU A 248 7.84 -7.47 12.07
N TRP A 249 7.25 -7.42 10.90
CA TRP A 249 5.98 -8.10 10.60
C TRP A 249 6.06 -9.63 10.58
N LYS A 250 7.26 -10.21 10.55
CA LYS A 250 7.47 -11.68 10.67
C LYS A 250 7.72 -12.14 12.10
N ARG A 251 7.95 -11.20 13.03
CA ARG A 251 8.16 -11.54 14.43
C ARG A 251 6.84 -11.93 15.11
N ASN A 252 6.93 -12.76 16.13
CA ASN A 252 5.76 -13.14 16.92
C ASN A 252 5.15 -11.89 17.60
N LYS A 253 3.83 -11.70 17.44
CA LYS A 253 3.12 -10.55 18.02
C LYS A 253 3.27 -10.45 19.54
N SER A 254 3.43 -11.58 20.23
CA SER A 254 3.63 -11.62 21.69
C SER A 254 4.98 -11.02 22.14
N GLU A 255 5.94 -10.89 21.23
CA GLU A 255 7.27 -10.33 21.49
C GLU A 255 7.36 -8.84 21.15
N LEU A 256 6.32 -8.29 20.47
CA LEU A 256 6.30 -6.92 19.98
C LEU A 256 5.51 -6.03 20.95
N LYS A 257 6.08 -4.86 21.25
CA LYS A 257 5.45 -3.81 22.04
C LYS A 257 4.87 -2.73 21.13
N LYS A 258 3.99 -1.89 21.68
CA LYS A 258 3.40 -0.75 20.97
C LYS A 258 4.48 0.19 20.40
N GLU A 259 5.58 0.38 21.14
CA GLU A 259 6.71 1.20 20.73
C GLU A 259 7.39 0.64 19.46
N ASP A 260 7.57 -0.69 19.38
CA ASP A 260 8.17 -1.32 18.19
C ASP A 260 7.35 -1.06 16.93
N TYR A 261 6.01 -1.14 17.04
CA TYR A 261 5.09 -0.81 15.93
C TYR A 261 5.15 0.66 15.55
N ASN A 262 5.19 1.56 16.54
CA ASN A 262 5.24 3.00 16.30
C ASN A 262 6.55 3.43 15.63
N ASP A 263 7.68 2.90 16.08
CA ASP A 263 9.00 3.20 15.52
C ASP A 263 9.12 2.67 14.09
N PHE A 264 8.57 1.49 13.83
CA PHE A 264 8.53 0.95 12.48
C PHE A 264 7.64 1.80 11.56
N TYR A 265 6.48 2.26 12.03
CA TYR A 265 5.63 3.17 11.28
C TYR A 265 6.38 4.45 10.89
N LYS A 266 7.05 5.11 11.83
CA LYS A 266 7.83 6.33 11.58
C LYS A 266 8.93 6.09 10.53
N THR A 267 9.53 4.92 10.58
CA THR A 267 10.58 4.54 9.62
C THR A 267 10.04 4.38 8.20
N ILE A 268 8.88 3.73 8.00
CA ILE A 268 8.35 3.45 6.66
C ILE A 268 7.53 4.57 6.06
N SER A 269 6.89 5.40 6.91
CA SER A 269 6.01 6.51 6.48
C SER A 269 6.73 7.85 6.41
N HIS A 270 7.90 7.98 7.06
CA HIS A 270 8.60 9.24 7.29
C HIS A 270 7.76 10.28 8.05
N ASP A 271 6.74 9.82 8.79
CA ASP A 271 5.90 10.64 9.65
C ASP A 271 6.54 10.68 11.06
N GLY A 272 6.71 11.86 11.62
CA GLY A 272 7.28 12.03 12.97
C GLY A 272 6.31 11.71 14.10
N THR A 273 5.01 11.50 13.81
CA THR A 273 3.97 11.22 14.80
C THR A 273 3.69 9.72 14.92
N ASP A 274 3.08 9.32 16.05
CA ASP A 274 2.61 7.95 16.19
C ASP A 274 1.37 7.70 15.32
N PRO A 275 1.17 6.49 14.79
CA PRO A 275 -0.03 6.16 14.05
C PRO A 275 -1.27 6.19 14.95
N LEU A 276 -2.43 6.43 14.36
CA LEU A 276 -3.71 6.35 15.05
C LEU A 276 -3.98 4.91 15.52
N MET A 277 -3.75 3.96 14.63
CA MET A 277 -3.86 2.54 14.92
C MET A 277 -3.02 1.70 13.95
N TYR A 278 -2.79 0.45 14.32
CA TYR A 278 -2.17 -0.54 13.43
C TYR A 278 -2.97 -1.85 13.40
N VAL A 279 -2.86 -2.57 12.28
CA VAL A 279 -3.50 -3.87 12.08
C VAL A 279 -2.45 -4.84 11.56
N HIS A 280 -2.05 -5.79 12.40
CA HIS A 280 -1.06 -6.82 12.06
C HIS A 280 -1.78 -8.17 11.87
N THR A 281 -1.68 -8.75 10.68
CA THR A 281 -2.32 -10.03 10.33
C THR A 281 -1.28 -10.99 9.77
N HIS A 282 -1.31 -12.23 10.23
CA HIS A 282 -0.60 -13.36 9.65
C HIS A 282 -1.64 -14.39 9.22
N ALA A 283 -1.62 -14.73 7.94
CA ALA A 283 -2.50 -15.72 7.35
C ALA A 283 -1.69 -16.95 6.99
N GLU A 284 -2.18 -18.12 7.44
CA GLU A 284 -1.63 -19.44 7.16
C GLU A 284 -2.69 -20.29 6.46
N GLY A 285 -2.28 -21.20 5.60
CA GLY A 285 -3.19 -22.13 4.93
C GLY A 285 -2.84 -22.34 3.46
N THR A 286 -3.80 -22.17 2.56
CA THR A 286 -3.57 -22.31 1.10
C THR A 286 -2.73 -21.19 0.52
N GLN A 287 -2.61 -20.08 1.23
CA GLN A 287 -1.78 -18.92 0.88
C GLN A 287 -1.20 -18.37 2.19
N GLU A 288 0.11 -18.19 2.21
CA GLU A 288 0.83 -17.65 3.34
C GLU A 288 1.25 -16.21 3.07
N TYR A 289 0.77 -15.29 3.92
CA TYR A 289 1.16 -13.89 3.84
C TYR A 289 1.00 -13.18 5.19
N THR A 290 1.74 -12.11 5.34
CA THR A 290 1.65 -11.22 6.50
C THR A 290 1.32 -9.82 6.04
N THR A 291 0.43 -9.14 6.76
CA THR A 291 0.16 -7.72 6.54
C THR A 291 0.34 -6.94 7.83
N LEU A 292 0.97 -5.79 7.73
CA LEU A 292 1.05 -4.82 8.81
C LEU A 292 0.65 -3.45 8.27
N PHE A 293 -0.57 -3.06 8.56
CA PHE A 293 -1.15 -1.80 8.12
C PHE A 293 -1.22 -0.79 9.25
N TYR A 294 -1.07 0.47 8.89
CA TYR A 294 -1.17 1.61 9.78
C TYR A 294 -2.15 2.64 9.24
N VAL A 295 -2.90 3.23 10.14
CA VAL A 295 -3.70 4.42 9.87
C VAL A 295 -2.91 5.61 10.43
N PRO A 296 -2.46 6.57 9.61
CA PRO A 296 -1.83 7.80 10.10
C PRO A 296 -2.76 8.57 11.04
N ARG A 297 -2.22 9.29 12.01
CA ARG A 297 -3.05 10.14 12.89
C ARG A 297 -3.65 11.32 12.14
N THR A 298 -2.88 11.89 11.21
CA THR A 298 -3.31 13.00 10.36
C THR A 298 -3.32 12.55 8.91
N ALA A 299 -4.38 12.92 8.18
CA ALA A 299 -4.46 12.62 6.76
C ALA A 299 -3.29 13.28 5.99
N PRO A 300 -2.62 12.53 5.08
CA PRO A 300 -1.60 13.12 4.22
C PRO A 300 -2.17 14.30 3.42
N PHE A 301 -1.44 15.41 3.40
CA PHE A 301 -1.90 16.66 2.76
C PHE A 301 -2.09 16.51 1.24
N ASP A 302 -1.38 15.59 0.63
CA ASP A 302 -1.39 15.29 -0.81
C ASP A 302 -2.33 14.13 -1.20
N MET A 303 -3.13 13.61 -0.24
CA MET A 303 -3.97 12.41 -0.40
C MET A 303 -4.96 12.48 -1.59
N TYR A 304 -5.32 13.69 -2.01
CA TYR A 304 -6.26 13.94 -3.12
C TYR A 304 -5.58 14.39 -4.42
N GLN A 305 -4.25 14.40 -4.46
CA GLN A 305 -3.51 14.73 -5.69
C GLN A 305 -3.51 13.53 -6.65
N ALA A 306 -3.46 13.83 -7.96
CA ALA A 306 -3.54 12.78 -8.99
C ALA A 306 -2.32 11.85 -9.00
N ASP A 307 -1.18 12.33 -8.57
CA ASP A 307 0.11 11.63 -8.46
C ASP A 307 0.37 11.04 -7.07
N TYR A 308 -0.64 11.07 -6.17
CA TYR A 308 -0.55 10.48 -4.85
C TYR A 308 -0.22 8.98 -4.92
N LYS A 309 0.82 8.58 -4.19
CA LYS A 309 1.26 7.20 -4.10
C LYS A 309 0.67 6.50 -2.89
N SER A 310 0.21 5.28 -3.10
CA SER A 310 -0.14 4.39 -2.00
C SER A 310 1.07 4.20 -1.09
N GLY A 311 0.89 4.28 0.21
CA GLY A 311 2.00 4.07 1.17
C GLY A 311 2.14 2.61 1.61
N VAL A 312 1.56 1.66 0.88
CA VAL A 312 1.68 0.23 1.14
C VAL A 312 2.79 -0.35 0.28
N LYS A 313 3.76 -1.00 0.93
CA LYS A 313 4.90 -1.64 0.29
C LYS A 313 4.64 -3.14 0.16
N LEU A 314 4.86 -3.69 -1.03
CA LEU A 314 4.77 -5.13 -1.27
C LEU A 314 6.16 -5.76 -1.18
N TYR A 315 6.22 -6.83 -0.41
CA TYR A 315 7.37 -7.72 -0.31
C TYR A 315 6.96 -9.13 -0.73
N VAL A 316 7.91 -9.87 -1.25
CA VAL A 316 7.82 -11.30 -1.45
C VAL A 316 9.04 -11.92 -0.79
N LYS A 317 8.80 -12.75 0.25
CA LYS A 317 9.87 -13.34 1.05
C LYS A 317 10.87 -12.30 1.57
N ARG A 318 10.35 -11.19 2.13
CA ARG A 318 11.12 -10.05 2.67
C ARG A 318 11.91 -9.22 1.65
N VAL A 319 11.81 -9.55 0.36
CA VAL A 319 12.41 -8.75 -0.71
C VAL A 319 11.40 -7.75 -1.23
N PHE A 320 11.79 -6.48 -1.28
CA PHE A 320 10.96 -5.40 -1.78
C PHE A 320 10.65 -5.57 -3.26
N ILE A 321 9.38 -5.45 -3.61
CA ILE A 321 8.88 -5.54 -4.99
C ILE A 321 8.44 -4.17 -5.49
N THR A 322 7.49 -3.52 -4.80
CA THR A 322 6.96 -2.22 -5.21
C THR A 322 6.38 -1.45 -4.02
N ASP A 323 6.33 -0.12 -4.15
CA ASP A 323 5.66 0.81 -3.23
C ASP A 323 4.60 1.66 -3.93
N ASP A 324 4.31 1.41 -5.19
CA ASP A 324 3.40 2.20 -6.03
C ASP A 324 2.43 1.30 -6.81
N ASP A 325 1.82 0.34 -6.13
CA ASP A 325 0.81 -0.50 -6.74
C ASP A 325 -0.58 -0.13 -6.21
N ARG A 326 -1.37 0.53 -7.05
CA ARG A 326 -2.75 0.94 -6.76
C ARG A 326 -3.72 -0.25 -6.65
N GLU A 327 -3.27 -1.44 -7.04
CA GLU A 327 -4.08 -2.66 -6.93
C GLU A 327 -4.00 -3.32 -5.55
N LEU A 328 -3.04 -2.93 -4.68
CA LEU A 328 -2.88 -3.50 -3.35
C LEU A 328 -4.06 -3.20 -2.43
N LEU A 329 -4.59 -1.98 -2.46
CA LEU A 329 -5.79 -1.58 -1.73
C LEU A 329 -6.67 -0.68 -2.62
N PRO A 330 -8.00 -0.67 -2.42
CA PRO A 330 -8.89 0.23 -3.15
C PRO A 330 -8.64 1.69 -2.79
N SER A 331 -8.99 2.59 -3.71
CA SER A 331 -8.70 4.03 -3.62
C SER A 331 -9.27 4.71 -2.38
N TYR A 332 -10.37 4.24 -1.85
CA TYR A 332 -10.96 4.79 -0.62
C TYR A 332 -10.15 4.45 0.65
N LEU A 333 -9.20 3.52 0.56
CA LEU A 333 -8.21 3.18 1.61
C LEU A 333 -6.80 3.70 1.31
N ARG A 334 -6.64 4.64 0.38
CA ARG A 334 -5.33 5.17 -0.03
C ARG A 334 -4.50 5.81 1.09
N PHE A 335 -5.14 6.19 2.19
CA PHE A 335 -4.46 6.72 3.38
C PHE A 335 -3.68 5.67 4.18
N ILE A 336 -3.92 4.38 3.94
CA ILE A 336 -3.24 3.30 4.63
C ILE A 336 -1.76 3.29 4.27
N ARG A 337 -0.93 3.10 5.28
CA ARG A 337 0.52 2.86 5.19
C ARG A 337 0.82 1.44 5.64
N GLY A 338 1.96 0.90 5.23
CA GLY A 338 2.36 -0.40 5.77
C GLY A 338 3.01 -1.32 4.79
N VAL A 339 2.93 -2.61 5.10
CA VAL A 339 3.58 -3.66 4.32
C VAL A 339 2.64 -4.85 4.10
N ILE A 340 2.78 -5.47 2.94
CA ILE A 340 2.28 -6.79 2.60
C ILE A 340 3.49 -7.64 2.27
N ASP A 341 3.63 -8.82 2.86
CA ASP A 341 4.71 -9.77 2.56
C ASP A 341 4.10 -11.15 2.30
N SER A 342 4.22 -11.64 1.08
CA SER A 342 3.69 -12.94 0.65
C SER A 342 4.80 -13.95 0.44
N GLU A 343 4.59 -15.19 0.91
CA GLU A 343 5.47 -16.32 0.62
C GLU A 343 5.17 -16.96 -0.74
N ASP A 344 3.92 -16.88 -1.19
CA ASP A 344 3.39 -17.65 -2.32
C ASP A 344 3.13 -16.82 -3.58
N LEU A 345 3.29 -15.49 -3.52
CA LEU A 345 3.00 -14.63 -4.66
C LEU A 345 3.97 -14.93 -5.81
N PRO A 346 3.48 -15.46 -6.94
CA PRO A 346 4.33 -15.70 -8.09
C PRO A 346 4.73 -14.36 -8.73
N LEU A 347 6.01 -14.21 -8.96
CA LEU A 347 6.60 -13.07 -9.65
C LEU A 347 7.01 -13.50 -11.05
N ASN A 348 7.05 -12.56 -11.99
CA ASN A 348 7.71 -12.76 -13.26
C ASN A 348 9.25 -12.83 -13.08
N VAL A 349 9.96 -13.05 -14.16
CA VAL A 349 11.42 -13.20 -14.12
C VAL A 349 12.14 -11.92 -13.64
N SER A 350 11.56 -10.74 -13.91
CA SER A 350 12.05 -9.44 -13.43
C SER A 350 11.65 -9.11 -11.98
N ARG A 351 10.94 -10.03 -11.32
CA ARG A 351 10.34 -9.83 -10.00
C ARG A 351 9.37 -8.65 -9.94
N GLU A 352 8.68 -8.41 -11.03
CA GLU A 352 7.53 -7.54 -11.09
C GLU A 352 6.25 -8.35 -10.89
N ILE A 353 5.18 -7.70 -10.46
CA ILE A 353 3.90 -8.38 -10.23
C ILE A 353 3.32 -8.84 -11.57
N LEU A 354 2.83 -10.07 -11.60
CA LEU A 354 2.02 -10.55 -12.72
C LEU A 354 0.66 -9.86 -12.70
N GLN A 355 0.29 -9.20 -13.77
CA GLN A 355 -1.03 -8.61 -13.93
C GLN A 355 -2.12 -9.69 -13.71
N GLN A 356 -3.20 -9.33 -12.98
CA GLN A 356 -4.34 -10.20 -12.67
C GLN A 356 -3.99 -11.48 -11.86
N ASN A 357 -3.24 -11.32 -10.78
CA ASN A 357 -2.88 -12.44 -9.91
C ASN A 357 -3.97 -12.73 -8.87
N ARG A 358 -4.49 -13.97 -8.86
CA ARG A 358 -5.53 -14.41 -7.90
C ARG A 358 -5.08 -14.33 -6.44
N ILE A 359 -3.80 -14.55 -6.16
CA ILE A 359 -3.26 -14.47 -4.79
C ILE A 359 -3.33 -13.02 -4.32
N LEU A 360 -2.90 -12.08 -5.17
CA LEU A 360 -2.97 -10.65 -4.85
C LEU A 360 -4.42 -10.19 -4.60
N GLU A 361 -5.37 -10.61 -5.43
CA GLU A 361 -6.80 -10.32 -5.24
C GLU A 361 -7.35 -10.91 -3.94
N THR A 362 -6.89 -12.09 -3.54
CA THR A 362 -7.26 -12.70 -2.26
C THR A 362 -6.69 -11.88 -1.10
N ILE A 363 -5.40 -11.52 -1.15
CA ILE A 363 -4.74 -10.70 -0.13
C ILE A 363 -5.46 -9.36 0.01
N LYS A 364 -5.76 -8.68 -1.10
CA LYS A 364 -6.53 -7.44 -1.14
C LYS A 364 -7.89 -7.59 -0.48
N THR A 365 -8.68 -8.57 -0.92
CA THR A 365 -10.03 -8.81 -0.39
C THR A 365 -10.04 -9.06 1.12
N GLN A 366 -9.13 -9.89 1.60
CA GLN A 366 -9.03 -10.19 3.03
C GLN A 366 -8.51 -9.00 3.82
N SER A 367 -7.55 -8.24 3.27
CA SER A 367 -7.02 -7.02 3.87
C SER A 367 -8.11 -5.96 4.04
N VAL A 368 -8.91 -5.72 3.00
CA VAL A 368 -10.04 -4.79 3.04
C VAL A 368 -11.04 -5.19 4.12
N LYS A 369 -11.49 -6.44 4.13
CA LYS A 369 -12.42 -6.94 5.15
C LYS A 369 -11.86 -6.78 6.56
N LYS A 370 -10.58 -7.09 6.75
CA LYS A 370 -9.93 -6.94 8.06
C LYS A 370 -9.88 -5.49 8.50
N LEU A 371 -9.47 -4.57 7.63
CA LEU A 371 -9.41 -3.14 7.93
C LEU A 371 -10.80 -2.60 8.27
N LEU A 372 -11.81 -2.86 7.45
CA LEU A 372 -13.19 -2.41 7.72
C LEU A 372 -13.72 -2.98 9.05
N SER A 373 -13.43 -4.25 9.36
CA SER A 373 -13.79 -4.86 10.64
C SER A 373 -13.14 -4.15 11.83
N GLU A 374 -11.87 -3.77 11.74
CA GLU A 374 -11.18 -3.05 12.82
C GLU A 374 -11.70 -1.60 12.96
N PHE A 375 -12.01 -0.92 11.86
CA PHE A 375 -12.63 0.41 11.90
C PHE A 375 -14.02 0.38 12.54
N LYS A 376 -14.82 -0.64 12.19
CA LYS A 376 -16.13 -0.85 12.81
C LYS A 376 -16.00 -1.11 14.30
N LYS A 377 -15.08 -1.95 14.73
CA LYS A 377 -14.82 -2.22 16.17
C LYS A 377 -14.47 -0.95 16.92
N LEU A 378 -13.58 -0.12 16.37
CA LEU A 378 -13.22 1.17 16.97
C LEU A 378 -14.44 2.08 17.12
N GLY A 379 -15.31 2.16 16.10
CA GLY A 379 -16.54 2.93 16.16
C GLY A 379 -17.58 2.37 17.15
N ASP A 380 -17.72 1.05 17.23
CA ASP A 380 -18.65 0.40 18.18
C ASP A 380 -18.16 0.58 19.63
N GLU A 381 -16.84 0.58 19.86
CA GLU A 381 -16.23 0.84 21.16
C GLU A 381 -16.41 2.31 21.55
N ALA A 382 -16.12 3.25 20.66
CA ALA A 382 -16.34 4.68 20.90
C ALA A 382 -17.80 4.97 21.26
N LYS A 383 -18.76 4.38 20.55
CA LYS A 383 -20.20 4.53 20.87
C LYS A 383 -20.55 4.07 22.28
N LYS A 384 -19.94 2.97 22.77
CA LYS A 384 -20.13 2.51 24.15
C LYS A 384 -19.52 3.48 25.16
N LEU A 385 -18.37 4.08 24.83
CA LEU A 385 -17.71 5.05 25.68
C LEU A 385 -18.45 6.38 25.75
N GLU A 386 -19.02 6.85 24.65
CA GLU A 386 -19.89 8.05 24.62
C GLU A 386 -21.13 7.92 25.52
N ALA A 387 -21.62 6.71 25.77
CA ALA A 387 -22.75 6.46 26.64
C ALA A 387 -22.38 6.39 28.14
N LYS A 388 -21.07 6.37 28.50
CA LYS A 388 -20.60 6.33 29.88
C LYS A 388 -20.51 7.73 30.48
N THR A 389 -20.79 7.83 31.77
CA THR A 389 -20.65 9.08 32.57
C THR A 389 -19.22 9.33 33.01
N GLU A 390 -18.46 8.26 33.22
CA GLU A 390 -17.04 8.33 33.64
C GLU A 390 -16.22 7.38 32.75
N ILE A 391 -15.13 7.89 32.20
CA ILE A 391 -14.21 7.15 31.34
C ILE A 391 -12.77 7.30 31.84
N SER A 392 -11.97 6.24 31.78
CA SER A 392 -10.56 6.24 32.11
C SER A 392 -9.73 6.99 31.05
N ASP A 393 -8.45 7.24 31.32
CA ASP A 393 -7.59 7.94 30.36
C ASP A 393 -7.34 7.10 29.09
N ASP A 394 -7.21 5.77 29.19
CA ASP A 394 -7.12 4.88 28.03
C ASP A 394 -8.41 4.89 27.19
N GLU A 395 -9.58 4.96 27.86
CA GLU A 395 -10.88 5.07 27.19
C GLU A 395 -11.03 6.45 26.50
N LYS A 396 -10.51 7.52 27.07
CA LYS A 396 -10.44 8.83 26.41
C LYS A 396 -9.57 8.77 25.16
N GLU A 397 -8.38 8.15 25.24
CA GLU A 397 -7.50 7.95 24.08
C GLU A 397 -8.22 7.21 22.96
N THR A 398 -9.02 6.18 23.30
CA THR A 398 -9.80 5.42 22.31
C THR A 398 -10.87 6.28 21.65
N LEU A 399 -11.57 7.09 22.43
CA LEU A 399 -12.59 8.02 21.92
C LEU A 399 -11.97 9.11 21.03
N GLU A 400 -10.83 9.68 21.43
CA GLU A 400 -10.08 10.64 20.63
C GLU A 400 -9.61 10.03 19.30
N LYS A 401 -9.10 8.80 19.33
CA LYS A 401 -8.73 8.07 18.10
C LYS A 401 -9.91 7.94 17.14
N TRP A 402 -11.09 7.61 17.65
CA TRP A 402 -12.28 7.53 16.82
C TRP A 402 -12.65 8.88 16.21
N HIS A 403 -12.63 9.95 16.99
CA HIS A 403 -12.92 11.30 16.52
C HIS A 403 -11.90 11.76 15.45
N ASP A 404 -10.61 11.52 15.68
CA ASP A 404 -9.54 11.81 14.72
C ASP A 404 -9.73 11.01 13.43
N PHE A 405 -10.12 9.72 13.55
CA PHE A 405 -10.41 8.83 12.42
C PHE A 405 -11.57 9.36 11.58
N VAL A 406 -12.71 9.67 12.19
CA VAL A 406 -13.88 10.20 11.49
C VAL A 406 -13.54 11.51 10.81
N LYS A 407 -12.88 12.44 11.51
CA LYS A 407 -12.51 13.74 10.98
C LYS A 407 -11.59 13.64 9.75
N SER A 408 -10.65 12.71 9.79
CA SER A 408 -9.60 12.60 8.75
C SER A 408 -10.00 11.68 7.58
N TYR A 409 -10.79 10.60 7.83
CA TYR A 409 -10.95 9.51 6.89
C TYR A 409 -12.40 9.20 6.50
N ASN A 410 -13.39 9.89 7.10
CA ASN A 410 -14.79 9.70 6.75
C ASN A 410 -15.07 9.96 5.27
N ARG A 411 -14.53 11.07 4.73
CA ARG A 411 -14.72 11.44 3.33
C ARG A 411 -14.13 10.41 2.35
N PRO A 412 -12.85 9.98 2.42
CA PRO A 412 -12.35 8.95 1.51
C PRO A 412 -13.09 7.62 1.67
N LEU A 413 -13.52 7.22 2.87
CA LEU A 413 -14.30 6.00 3.07
C LEU A 413 -15.66 6.06 2.35
N LYS A 414 -16.33 7.21 2.29
CA LYS A 414 -17.59 7.38 1.55
C LYS A 414 -17.44 7.06 0.05
N GLU A 415 -16.25 7.25 -0.54
CA GLU A 415 -15.99 6.88 -1.94
C GLU A 415 -16.22 5.37 -2.19
N GLY A 416 -16.02 4.55 -1.15
CA GLY A 416 -16.25 3.11 -1.21
C GLY A 416 -17.70 2.72 -1.40
N LEU A 417 -18.67 3.56 -1.01
CA LEU A 417 -20.10 3.30 -1.28
C LEU A 417 -20.40 3.23 -2.78
N TYR A 418 -19.65 3.97 -3.59
CA TYR A 418 -19.78 4.01 -5.04
C TYR A 418 -18.87 2.99 -5.75
N SER A 419 -17.64 2.79 -5.26
CA SER A 419 -16.60 2.04 -5.97
C SER A 419 -16.48 0.58 -5.53
N ASP A 420 -16.95 0.20 -4.33
CA ASP A 420 -16.82 -1.14 -3.77
C ASP A 420 -18.17 -1.77 -3.42
N PHE A 421 -18.84 -2.31 -4.42
CA PHE A 421 -20.16 -2.94 -4.26
C PHE A 421 -20.16 -4.13 -3.30
N ALA A 422 -19.03 -4.81 -3.12
CA ALA A 422 -18.92 -5.98 -2.26
C ALA A 422 -18.89 -5.62 -0.77
N ASN A 423 -18.33 -4.46 -0.41
CA ASN A 423 -18.13 -4.05 0.98
C ASN A 423 -18.91 -2.75 1.34
N ARG A 424 -19.76 -2.23 0.44
CA ARG A 424 -20.46 -0.95 0.68
C ARG A 424 -21.35 -0.94 1.92
N ASP A 425 -21.94 -2.08 2.28
CA ASP A 425 -22.80 -2.17 3.47
C ASP A 425 -21.97 -2.12 4.76
N GLU A 426 -20.78 -2.74 4.79
CA GLU A 426 -19.83 -2.61 5.89
C GLU A 426 -19.30 -1.17 6.01
N ILE A 427 -19.03 -0.52 4.87
CA ILE A 427 -18.60 0.89 4.85
C ILE A 427 -19.72 1.79 5.42
N ALA A 428 -20.96 1.54 5.06
CA ALA A 428 -22.12 2.28 5.56
C ALA A 428 -22.29 2.19 7.10
N GLU A 429 -21.84 1.10 7.72
CA GLU A 429 -21.82 0.97 9.19
C GLU A 429 -20.70 1.83 9.85
N ILE A 430 -19.63 2.17 9.10
CA ILE A 430 -18.46 2.88 9.62
C ILE A 430 -18.58 4.39 9.46
N ILE A 431 -19.08 4.87 8.31
CA ILE A 431 -19.16 6.31 8.00
C ILE A 431 -20.11 7.06 8.94
N ARG A 432 -19.84 8.34 9.09
CA ARG A 432 -20.59 9.21 10.03
C ARG A 432 -21.05 10.48 9.33
N PHE A 433 -22.12 11.04 9.87
CA PHE A 433 -22.77 12.26 9.37
C PHE A 433 -23.06 13.21 10.52
N LYS A 434 -23.20 14.50 10.23
CA LYS A 434 -23.86 15.45 11.09
C LYS A 434 -25.37 15.32 10.94
N SER A 435 -26.12 15.80 11.92
CA SER A 435 -27.58 15.65 11.93
C SER A 435 -28.26 16.88 12.52
N THR A 436 -29.53 17.07 12.20
CA THR A 436 -30.38 18.07 12.87
C THR A 436 -30.65 17.73 14.33
N ALA A 437 -30.49 16.46 14.73
CA ALA A 437 -30.62 16.02 16.12
C ALA A 437 -29.41 16.43 17.00
N ASP A 438 -28.31 16.85 16.39
CA ASP A 438 -27.06 17.21 17.08
C ASP A 438 -26.93 18.72 17.30
N GLU A 439 -27.97 19.52 17.08
CA GLU A 439 -27.93 20.97 17.29
C GLU A 439 -27.52 21.29 18.73
N GLY A 440 -26.42 22.04 18.88
CA GLY A 440 -25.88 22.45 20.19
C GLY A 440 -24.99 21.42 20.90
N SER A 441 -24.68 20.25 20.30
CA SER A 441 -23.97 19.15 20.95
C SER A 441 -22.44 19.15 20.75
N GLY A 442 -21.86 20.18 20.09
CA GLY A 442 -20.42 20.31 19.87
C GLY A 442 -19.91 19.70 18.57
N GLU A 443 -18.63 19.98 18.26
CA GLU A 443 -18.02 19.61 16.95
C GLU A 443 -17.87 18.12 16.74
N ASN A 444 -17.69 17.34 17.79
CA ASN A 444 -17.35 15.91 17.72
C ASN A 444 -18.59 14.99 17.81
N LYS A 445 -19.79 15.52 17.66
CA LYS A 445 -20.97 14.68 17.64
C LYS A 445 -21.31 14.23 16.22
N TRP A 446 -21.44 12.93 16.07
CA TRP A 446 -21.63 12.25 14.78
C TRP A 446 -22.78 11.24 14.87
N THR A 447 -23.45 11.03 13.77
CA THR A 447 -24.56 10.08 13.63
C THR A 447 -24.24 9.05 12.57
N SER A 448 -24.45 7.77 12.86
CA SER A 448 -24.47 6.70 11.86
C SER A 448 -25.86 6.51 11.26
N PHE A 449 -25.96 5.80 10.13
CA PHE A 449 -27.25 5.37 9.63
C PHE A 449 -28.01 4.50 10.64
N ALA A 450 -27.29 3.62 11.37
CA ALA A 450 -27.90 2.78 12.40
C ALA A 450 -28.50 3.60 13.54
N ASP A 451 -27.81 4.65 14.00
CA ASP A 451 -28.29 5.55 15.06
C ASP A 451 -29.50 6.36 14.60
N TYR A 452 -29.45 6.84 13.35
CA TYR A 452 -30.58 7.53 12.74
C TYR A 452 -31.83 6.63 12.74
N VAL A 453 -31.71 5.40 12.24
CA VAL A 453 -32.82 4.44 12.18
C VAL A 453 -33.41 4.14 13.57
N GLN A 454 -32.56 4.05 14.62
CA GLN A 454 -33.03 3.86 16.00
C GLN A 454 -33.89 5.05 16.52
N ARG A 455 -33.68 6.26 16.00
CA ARG A 455 -34.40 7.48 16.38
C ARG A 455 -35.57 7.82 15.47
N MET A 456 -35.76 7.08 14.38
CA MET A 456 -36.84 7.31 13.42
C MET A 456 -38.22 7.25 14.11
N LYS A 457 -39.14 8.11 13.66
CA LYS A 457 -40.54 8.07 14.11
C LYS A 457 -41.29 6.90 13.48
N PRO A 458 -42.35 6.38 14.13
CA PRO A 458 -43.10 5.22 13.63
C PRO A 458 -43.75 5.42 12.24
N ASP A 459 -44.05 6.66 11.87
CA ASP A 459 -44.65 7.07 10.60
C ASP A 459 -43.60 7.42 9.53
N GLN A 460 -42.30 7.44 9.88
CA GLN A 460 -41.19 7.73 8.96
C GLN A 460 -40.78 6.46 8.25
N LYS A 461 -40.67 6.51 6.91
CA LYS A 461 -40.31 5.35 6.07
C LYS A 461 -38.94 5.47 5.41
N SER A 462 -38.38 6.68 5.40
CA SER A 462 -37.13 6.99 4.67
C SER A 462 -36.11 7.69 5.58
N ILE A 463 -34.85 7.55 5.27
CA ILE A 463 -33.75 8.32 5.85
C ILE A 463 -33.66 9.62 5.05
N TYR A 464 -33.85 10.74 5.70
CA TYR A 464 -33.77 12.06 5.06
C TYR A 464 -32.38 12.66 5.18
N TYR A 465 -31.90 13.29 4.11
CA TYR A 465 -30.64 14.02 4.11
C TYR A 465 -30.72 15.30 3.30
N ILE A 466 -29.88 16.25 3.66
CA ILE A 466 -29.58 17.45 2.88
C ILE A 466 -28.10 17.50 2.58
N SER A 467 -27.75 17.76 1.31
CA SER A 467 -26.34 17.82 0.85
C SER A 467 -26.00 19.21 0.33
N GLY A 468 -24.72 19.58 0.46
CA GLY A 468 -24.20 20.85 -0.02
C GLY A 468 -22.76 21.10 0.46
N SER A 469 -22.23 22.29 0.19
CA SER A 469 -20.82 22.61 0.40
C SER A 469 -20.48 23.20 1.80
N ASP A 470 -21.51 23.53 2.60
CA ASP A 470 -21.30 24.21 3.88
C ASP A 470 -22.35 23.82 4.91
N GLU A 471 -21.91 23.29 6.05
CA GLU A 471 -22.77 22.79 7.11
C GLU A 471 -23.71 23.87 7.68
N LYS A 472 -23.23 25.12 7.87
CA LYS A 472 -24.02 26.21 8.44
C LYS A 472 -25.18 26.58 7.54
N ASN A 473 -24.92 26.66 6.23
CA ASN A 473 -25.93 26.94 5.22
C ASN A 473 -26.97 25.82 5.15
N LEU A 474 -26.53 24.57 5.23
CA LEU A 474 -27.45 23.41 5.25
C LEU A 474 -28.36 23.43 6.47
N ARG A 475 -27.83 23.71 7.67
CA ARG A 475 -28.62 23.78 8.92
C ARG A 475 -29.65 24.91 8.94
N SER A 476 -29.40 26.01 8.22
CA SER A 476 -30.30 27.15 8.09
C SER A 476 -31.24 27.06 6.89
N SER A 477 -31.22 25.95 6.16
CA SER A 477 -32.03 25.78 4.95
C SER A 477 -33.53 25.76 5.24
N PRO A 478 -34.34 26.54 4.51
CA PRO A 478 -35.82 26.48 4.59
C PRO A 478 -36.39 25.10 4.32
N LEU A 479 -35.69 24.25 3.57
CA LEU A 479 -36.10 22.89 3.25
C LEU A 479 -36.22 21.99 4.50
N LEU A 480 -35.65 22.37 5.63
CA LEU A 480 -35.68 21.62 6.89
C LEU A 480 -36.92 21.94 7.76
N GLU A 481 -37.63 23.04 7.49
CA GLU A 481 -38.68 23.55 8.37
C GLU A 481 -39.78 22.53 8.66
N ALA A 482 -40.38 21.92 7.62
CA ALA A 482 -41.45 20.95 7.80
C ALA A 482 -40.97 19.64 8.46
N TYR A 483 -39.73 19.22 8.18
CA TYR A 483 -39.13 18.04 8.82
C TYR A 483 -38.92 18.31 10.32
N LYS A 484 -38.35 19.46 10.67
CA LYS A 484 -38.21 19.91 12.08
C LYS A 484 -39.55 19.99 12.78
N LYS A 485 -40.60 20.56 12.15
CA LYS A 485 -41.94 20.66 12.73
C LYS A 485 -42.56 19.30 12.99
N LYS A 486 -42.30 18.29 12.16
CA LYS A 486 -42.71 16.90 12.38
C LYS A 486 -41.82 16.13 13.35
N GLY A 487 -40.68 16.69 13.72
CA GLY A 487 -39.68 16.03 14.54
C GLY A 487 -38.95 14.90 13.80
N PHE A 488 -38.88 14.99 12.45
CA PHE A 488 -38.08 14.10 11.63
C PHE A 488 -36.64 14.60 11.61
N GLU A 489 -35.72 13.72 11.91
CA GLU A 489 -34.31 13.97 11.79
C GLU A 489 -33.88 14.06 10.33
N VAL A 490 -32.94 14.96 10.02
CA VAL A 490 -32.31 15.07 8.68
C VAL A 490 -30.81 15.03 8.83
N LEU A 491 -30.15 14.14 8.08
CA LEU A 491 -28.69 14.09 8.02
C LEU A 491 -28.14 15.30 7.25
N ILE A 492 -27.08 15.91 7.77
CA ILE A 492 -26.39 17.03 7.15
C ILE A 492 -25.11 16.49 6.49
N MET A 493 -25.07 16.52 5.18
CA MET A 493 -24.02 15.97 4.35
C MET A 493 -23.27 17.10 3.65
N ALA A 494 -22.13 17.47 4.18
CA ALA A 494 -21.34 18.63 3.73
C ALA A 494 -20.07 18.25 2.95
N ASP A 495 -19.81 16.96 2.74
CA ASP A 495 -18.68 16.53 1.90
C ASP A 495 -19.05 16.67 0.41
N ASP A 496 -18.09 17.13 -0.39
CA ASP A 496 -18.28 17.39 -1.85
C ASP A 496 -18.71 16.15 -2.66
N ILE A 497 -18.43 14.95 -2.15
CA ILE A 497 -18.78 13.68 -2.80
C ILE A 497 -20.16 13.14 -2.40
N ASP A 498 -20.79 13.68 -1.37
CA ASP A 498 -22.07 13.14 -0.84
C ASP A 498 -23.17 13.14 -1.91
N ASP A 499 -23.21 14.15 -2.75
CA ASP A 499 -24.17 14.25 -3.88
C ASP A 499 -24.02 13.16 -4.95
N ILE A 500 -22.89 12.48 -4.97
CA ILE A 500 -22.59 11.40 -5.92
C ILE A 500 -22.78 10.04 -5.25
N VAL A 501 -22.17 9.85 -4.09
CA VAL A 501 -22.08 8.53 -3.46
C VAL A 501 -23.36 8.12 -2.75
N ILE A 502 -24.10 9.06 -2.16
CA ILE A 502 -25.30 8.74 -1.41
C ILE A 502 -26.47 8.34 -2.34
N PRO A 503 -26.77 9.06 -3.45
CA PRO A 503 -27.76 8.59 -4.43
C PRO A 503 -27.39 7.24 -5.08
N ALA A 504 -26.09 7.00 -5.31
CA ALA A 504 -25.61 5.73 -5.86
C ALA A 504 -25.76 4.55 -4.88
N TYR A 505 -25.59 4.80 -3.58
CA TYR A 505 -25.88 3.81 -2.54
C TYR A 505 -27.39 3.59 -2.40
N GLY A 506 -28.17 4.67 -2.37
CA GLY A 506 -29.64 4.72 -2.51
C GLY A 506 -30.44 4.17 -1.34
N LYS A 507 -29.95 3.15 -0.63
CA LYS A 507 -30.72 2.45 0.39
C LYS A 507 -29.82 1.89 1.49
N TYR A 508 -30.18 2.14 2.75
CA TYR A 508 -29.54 1.51 3.91
C TYR A 508 -30.52 0.52 4.55
N LYS A 509 -30.21 -0.78 4.49
CA LYS A 509 -31.10 -1.86 4.90
C LYS A 509 -32.44 -1.76 4.18
N ASP A 510 -33.55 -1.56 4.92
CA ASP A 510 -34.89 -1.44 4.37
C ASP A 510 -35.33 0.01 4.07
N PHE A 511 -34.50 1.00 4.37
CA PHE A 511 -34.85 2.40 4.31
C PHE A 511 -34.17 3.09 3.11
N GLU A 512 -35.01 3.75 2.28
CA GLU A 512 -34.53 4.59 1.19
C GLU A 512 -33.87 5.87 1.72
N LEU A 513 -32.81 6.33 1.04
CA LEU A 513 -32.15 7.60 1.30
C LEU A 513 -32.79 8.67 0.42
N LYS A 514 -33.49 9.64 1.02
CA LYS A 514 -34.18 10.69 0.28
C LYS A 514 -33.61 12.07 0.57
N SER A 515 -33.19 12.74 -0.49
CA SER A 515 -32.73 14.14 -0.38
C SER A 515 -33.91 15.08 -0.20
N VAL A 516 -33.87 15.89 0.85
CA VAL A 516 -34.89 16.93 1.08
C VAL A 516 -34.84 18.06 0.05
N SER A 517 -33.77 18.14 -0.73
CA SER A 517 -33.64 19.11 -1.83
C SER A 517 -34.35 18.70 -3.12
N ARG A 518 -34.87 17.46 -3.22
CA ARG A 518 -35.53 16.94 -4.42
C ARG A 518 -37.03 17.04 -4.30
N ALA A 519 -37.73 17.28 -5.43
CA ALA A 519 -39.17 17.20 -5.53
C ALA A 519 -39.64 15.77 -5.18
N GLY A 520 -40.83 15.63 -4.59
CA GLY A 520 -41.37 14.31 -4.21
C GLY A 520 -40.93 13.78 -2.84
N SER A 521 -39.87 14.27 -2.22
CA SER A 521 -39.43 13.81 -0.89
C SER A 521 -40.36 14.19 0.26
N ASP A 522 -41.39 15.02 -0.02
CA ASP A 522 -42.38 15.55 0.93
C ASP A 522 -43.70 14.75 0.98
N GLU A 523 -43.83 13.65 0.24
CA GLU A 523 -45.02 12.81 0.26
C GLU A 523 -45.34 12.25 1.67
N GLU A 524 -44.28 11.90 2.43
CA GLU A 524 -44.40 11.39 3.80
C GLU A 524 -44.68 12.48 4.84
N LEU A 525 -44.57 13.77 4.47
CA LEU A 525 -44.92 14.87 5.37
C LEU A 525 -46.39 14.98 5.65
N GLY A 526 -47.26 14.26 4.90
CA GLY A 526 -48.69 14.05 5.19
C GLY A 526 -49.48 15.35 5.29
N VAL A 527 -49.80 15.94 4.14
CA VAL A 527 -50.78 17.03 4.07
C VAL A 527 -52.14 16.42 3.73
N ASP A 528 -53.17 16.88 4.40
CA ASP A 528 -54.56 16.52 4.06
C ASP A 528 -54.81 16.84 2.58
N LYS A 529 -55.10 15.81 1.79
CA LYS A 529 -55.25 15.92 0.33
C LYS A 529 -56.30 16.93 -0.11
N GLU A 530 -57.37 17.13 0.69
CA GLU A 530 -58.39 18.11 0.40
C GLU A 530 -57.98 19.54 0.71
N GLU A 531 -57.29 19.74 1.83
CA GLU A 531 -56.75 21.05 2.20
C GLU A 531 -55.61 21.49 1.26
N ALA A 532 -54.77 20.55 0.82
CA ALA A 532 -53.73 20.79 -0.17
C ALA A 532 -54.28 21.25 -1.52
N LYS A 533 -55.34 20.58 -2.03
CA LYS A 533 -56.01 20.97 -3.28
C LYS A 533 -56.62 22.36 -3.21
N LYS A 534 -57.30 22.71 -2.12
CA LYS A 534 -57.88 24.05 -1.95
C LYS A 534 -56.79 25.14 -1.92
N LYS A 535 -55.67 24.89 -1.24
CA LYS A 535 -54.55 25.82 -1.21
C LYS A 535 -53.89 25.96 -2.58
N GLU A 536 -53.72 24.86 -3.31
CA GLU A 536 -53.15 24.85 -4.65
C GLU A 536 -54.02 25.61 -5.66
N GLU A 537 -55.33 25.43 -5.63
CA GLU A 537 -56.27 26.18 -6.47
C GLU A 537 -56.26 27.70 -6.16
N ALA A 538 -56.17 28.07 -4.90
CA ALA A 538 -56.08 29.47 -4.47
C ALA A 538 -54.74 30.10 -4.87
N PHE A 539 -53.64 29.33 -4.93
CA PHE A 539 -52.32 29.81 -5.26
C PHE A 539 -52.05 29.94 -6.78
N LYS A 540 -52.79 29.23 -7.63
CA LYS A 540 -52.62 29.25 -9.10
C LYS A 540 -52.44 30.63 -9.71
N PRO A 541 -53.25 31.67 -9.39
CA PRO A 541 -53.08 32.99 -9.99
C PRO A 541 -51.75 33.68 -9.58
N VAL A 542 -51.25 33.40 -8.38
CA VAL A 542 -49.96 33.91 -7.89
C VAL A 542 -48.82 33.16 -8.56
N GLN A 543 -48.91 31.83 -8.63
CA GLN A 543 -47.99 30.94 -9.30
C GLN A 543 -47.70 31.37 -10.75
N GLU A 544 -48.76 31.65 -11.54
CA GLU A 544 -48.64 32.10 -12.93
C GLU A 544 -47.92 33.47 -13.05
N LYS A 545 -48.15 34.39 -12.14
CA LYS A 545 -47.48 35.68 -12.11
C LYS A 545 -45.99 35.55 -11.80
N ILE A 546 -45.66 34.73 -10.80
CA ILE A 546 -44.27 34.47 -10.40
C ILE A 546 -43.52 33.73 -11.53
N LYS A 547 -44.14 32.71 -12.11
CA LYS A 547 -43.58 31.96 -13.24
C LYS A 547 -43.27 32.86 -14.43
N LYS A 548 -44.18 33.79 -14.72
CA LYS A 548 -43.97 34.79 -15.78
C LYS A 548 -42.84 35.79 -15.44
N ALA A 549 -42.75 36.21 -14.19
CA ALA A 549 -41.69 37.11 -13.72
C ALA A 549 -40.30 36.44 -13.73
N LEU A 550 -40.24 35.14 -13.53
CA LEU A 550 -39.01 34.35 -13.50
C LEU A 550 -38.78 33.52 -14.76
N GLU A 551 -39.45 33.89 -15.87
CA GLU A 551 -39.36 33.21 -17.16
C GLU A 551 -37.90 33.00 -17.58
N GLY A 552 -37.53 31.75 -17.88
CA GLY A 552 -36.16 31.37 -18.24
C GLY A 552 -35.22 31.09 -17.06
N ARG A 553 -35.56 31.46 -15.83
CA ARG A 553 -34.71 31.24 -14.63
C ARG A 553 -35.12 30.01 -13.84
N VAL A 554 -36.40 29.64 -13.84
CA VAL A 554 -36.93 28.47 -13.14
C VAL A 554 -37.65 27.54 -14.12
N LYS A 555 -37.69 26.23 -13.81
CA LYS A 555 -38.40 25.21 -14.56
C LYS A 555 -39.91 25.34 -14.29
N ASP A 556 -40.26 25.48 -13.03
CA ASP A 556 -41.63 25.65 -12.57
C ASP A 556 -41.70 26.41 -11.25
N VAL A 557 -42.91 26.83 -10.86
CA VAL A 557 -43.23 27.40 -9.54
C VAL A 557 -44.32 26.52 -8.95
N VAL A 558 -44.13 26.03 -7.73
CA VAL A 558 -45.05 25.11 -7.09
C VAL A 558 -45.38 25.55 -5.66
N LEU A 559 -46.56 25.21 -5.16
CA LEU A 559 -46.88 25.41 -3.75
C LEU A 559 -46.04 24.43 -2.92
N SER A 560 -45.18 24.96 -2.07
CA SER A 560 -44.31 24.14 -1.22
C SER A 560 -45.05 23.60 -0.01
N LYS A 561 -44.84 22.31 0.28
CA LYS A 561 -45.33 21.67 1.51
C LYS A 561 -44.26 21.70 2.62
N ARG A 562 -43.06 22.24 2.32
CA ARG A 562 -41.89 22.23 3.19
C ARG A 562 -41.72 23.50 3.99
N LEU A 563 -42.32 24.57 3.56
CA LEU A 563 -42.21 25.89 4.15
C LEU A 563 -43.23 26.07 5.27
N SER A 564 -42.83 26.70 6.36
CA SER A 564 -43.72 27.16 7.43
C SER A 564 -43.47 28.62 7.78
N ASP A 565 -42.25 29.08 7.78
CA ASP A 565 -41.84 30.44 8.18
C ASP A 565 -41.17 31.20 7.05
N SER A 566 -40.49 30.49 6.15
CA SER A 566 -39.79 31.08 5.01
C SER A 566 -40.73 31.32 3.82
N PRO A 567 -40.54 32.42 3.06
CA PRO A 567 -41.43 32.77 1.95
C PRO A 567 -41.23 31.87 0.72
N SER A 568 -40.03 31.34 0.49
CA SER A 568 -39.75 30.53 -0.70
C SER A 568 -38.53 29.61 -0.50
N CYS A 569 -38.46 28.54 -1.29
CA CYS A 569 -37.31 27.64 -1.36
C CYS A 569 -37.05 27.19 -2.80
N ILE A 570 -35.85 26.67 -3.05
CA ILE A 570 -35.47 26.09 -4.32
C ILE A 570 -35.37 24.57 -4.16
N VAL A 571 -36.01 23.84 -5.07
CA VAL A 571 -35.90 22.39 -5.16
C VAL A 571 -35.48 21.99 -6.57
N VAL A 572 -34.94 20.79 -6.69
CA VAL A 572 -34.52 20.19 -7.95
C VAL A 572 -35.50 19.08 -8.31
N ASP A 573 -35.78 18.87 -9.59
CA ASP A 573 -36.59 17.76 -10.05
C ASP A 573 -35.98 16.42 -9.66
N GLU A 574 -36.80 15.40 -9.49
CA GLU A 574 -36.34 14.09 -9.00
C GLU A 574 -35.26 13.47 -9.88
N ASN A 575 -35.32 13.68 -11.19
CA ASN A 575 -34.39 13.11 -12.19
C ASN A 575 -33.29 14.06 -12.62
N ASP A 576 -33.28 15.31 -12.18
CA ASP A 576 -32.26 16.29 -12.57
C ASP A 576 -31.03 16.16 -11.65
N PRO A 577 -29.80 16.48 -12.13
CA PRO A 577 -28.63 16.59 -11.28
C PRO A 577 -28.85 17.61 -10.15
N SER A 578 -28.18 17.43 -9.01
CA SER A 578 -28.21 18.43 -7.95
C SER A 578 -27.54 19.74 -8.41
N LEU A 579 -27.91 20.87 -7.79
CA LEU A 579 -27.29 22.18 -8.09
C LEU A 579 -25.77 22.16 -7.86
N GLN A 580 -25.29 21.33 -6.93
CA GLN A 580 -23.85 21.18 -6.68
C GLN A 580 -23.20 20.35 -7.78
N MET A 581 -23.82 19.28 -8.23
CA MET A 581 -23.36 18.47 -9.35
C MET A 581 -23.30 19.27 -10.65
N GLU A 582 -24.27 20.15 -10.90
CA GLU A 582 -24.25 21.06 -12.03
C GLU A 582 -23.06 22.03 -11.96
N ARG A 583 -22.79 22.62 -10.79
CA ARG A 583 -21.64 23.51 -10.59
C ARG A 583 -20.32 22.76 -10.85
N MET A 584 -20.22 21.53 -10.40
CA MET A 584 -19.06 20.68 -10.61
C MET A 584 -18.85 20.35 -12.09
N MET A 585 -19.92 20.00 -12.82
CA MET A 585 -19.88 19.75 -14.28
C MET A 585 -19.46 21.01 -15.05
N LYS A 586 -19.98 22.18 -14.68
CA LYS A 586 -19.57 23.48 -15.25
C LYS A 586 -18.08 23.76 -14.99
N ALA A 587 -17.59 23.49 -13.79
CA ALA A 587 -16.16 23.67 -13.43
C ALA A 587 -15.25 22.73 -14.22
N MET A 588 -15.70 21.53 -14.57
CA MET A 588 -14.98 20.56 -15.41
C MET A 588 -15.03 20.86 -16.92
N GLY A 589 -15.70 21.96 -17.33
CA GLY A 589 -15.80 22.33 -18.74
C GLY A 589 -16.77 21.46 -19.55
N GLN A 590 -17.56 20.63 -18.91
CA GLN A 590 -18.53 19.73 -19.56
C GLN A 590 -19.91 20.36 -19.77
N GLY A 591 -20.09 21.66 -19.54
CA GLY A 591 -21.38 22.34 -19.55
C GLY A 591 -21.43 23.55 -20.47
N GLY A 592 -22.07 23.41 -21.61
CA GLY A 592 -22.42 24.51 -22.52
C GLY A 592 -23.90 24.92 -22.44
N GLY A 593 -24.43 25.21 -21.24
CA GLY A 593 -25.81 25.66 -21.05
C GLY A 593 -26.29 25.50 -19.61
N ASP A 594 -27.43 26.11 -19.25
CA ASP A 594 -28.13 25.85 -17.99
C ASP A 594 -28.81 24.49 -18.09
N PHE A 595 -28.16 23.42 -17.60
CA PHE A 595 -28.68 22.06 -17.66
C PHE A 595 -29.84 21.83 -16.67
N VAL A 596 -29.82 22.53 -15.54
CA VAL A 596 -30.81 22.38 -14.50
C VAL A 596 -31.49 23.71 -14.25
N LYS A 597 -32.79 23.79 -14.53
CA LYS A 597 -33.60 24.91 -14.07
C LYS A 597 -34.25 24.48 -12.77
N PRO A 598 -34.00 25.16 -11.65
CA PRO A 598 -34.60 24.82 -10.38
C PRO A 598 -36.10 25.06 -10.38
N ILE A 599 -36.80 24.37 -9.48
CA ILE A 599 -38.22 24.60 -9.18
C ILE A 599 -38.28 25.53 -7.98
N LEU A 600 -39.04 26.62 -8.08
CA LEU A 600 -39.32 27.49 -6.94
C LEU A 600 -40.52 26.94 -6.17
N GLY A 601 -40.36 26.68 -4.87
CA GLY A 601 -41.43 26.41 -3.95
C GLY A 601 -41.76 27.65 -3.12
N GLU A 602 -43.05 28.00 -3.04
CA GLU A 602 -43.57 29.10 -2.22
C GLU A 602 -44.68 28.64 -1.30
#